data_d1fa686eb7678de1ab87a44ac62d90ea
#
_entry.id   d1fa686eb7678de1ab87a44ac62d90ea
#
_cell.length_a   1.000
_cell.length_b   1.000
_cell.length_c   1.000
_cell.angle_alpha   90.00
_cell.angle_beta   90.00
_cell.angle_gamma   90.00
#
_symmetry.space_group_name_H-M   'P 1'
#
loop_
_entity.id
_entity.type
_entity.pdbx_description
1 polymer ?
#
loop_
_entity_poly.entity_id
_entity_poly.type
_entity_poly.pdbx_seq_one_letter_code
_entity_poly.pdbx_strand_id
1 'polypeptide(L)'
;DNMLDPTWSDSPQRDKDGDGFTNLEEFEAKTDPNDDESYGDVITKLKVAEVKSTVWRLEFNSVLGKGFQFNLLFKEPGGPVQNNRMAANDAIEAGDFFFKEGVGKERFKLLKVEPRPMQTATGQRDVPFAIVEDQLENKKGDVYELQFGMKQAQLLKSTRYDHTVSFYLDAIGESGNKFDVVENGTFALPLSGADKNYKLTKVNLDSENKPESVEVQGPAGPITIPVE
;
A
#
# COMPACT_ATOMS: atom_id res chain seq x y z
N ASP A 1 18.17 28.52 -29.16
CA ASP A 1 19.60 28.45 -28.87
C ASP A 1 19.77 28.62 -27.37
N ASN A 2 19.77 27.48 -26.63
CA ASN A 2 19.68 27.49 -25.16
C ASN A 2 21.00 27.84 -24.47
N MET A 3 21.94 28.50 -25.20
CA MET A 3 23.26 28.92 -24.72
C MET A 3 24.05 27.80 -24.00
N LEU A 4 23.78 26.54 -24.34
CA LEU A 4 24.60 25.41 -23.91
C LEU A 4 25.89 25.39 -24.71
N ASP A 5 27.02 25.10 -24.03
CA ASP A 5 28.30 25.01 -24.69
C ASP A 5 28.46 23.66 -25.43
N PRO A 6 28.36 23.61 -26.75
CA PRO A 6 28.44 22.36 -27.50
C PRO A 6 29.86 21.76 -27.52
N THR A 7 30.86 22.48 -27.03
CA THR A 7 32.23 22.00 -26.97
C THR A 7 32.51 21.11 -25.74
N TRP A 8 31.62 21.09 -24.76
CA TRP A 8 31.73 20.29 -23.57
C TRP A 8 30.98 18.97 -23.77
N SER A 9 31.72 17.89 -23.82
CA SER A 9 31.17 16.54 -24.03
C SER A 9 30.20 16.06 -22.93
N ASP A 10 30.27 16.66 -21.76
CA ASP A 10 29.42 16.38 -20.59
C ASP A 10 28.22 17.36 -20.44
N SER A 11 28.09 18.32 -21.36
CA SER A 11 27.01 19.31 -21.35
C SER A 11 25.60 18.67 -21.25
N PRO A 12 25.30 17.56 -21.96
CA PRO A 12 23.99 16.91 -21.82
C PRO A 12 23.66 16.38 -20.42
N GLN A 13 24.66 15.93 -19.67
CA GLN A 13 24.50 15.36 -18.31
C GLN A 13 24.56 16.41 -17.20
N ARG A 14 24.84 17.66 -17.54
CA ARG A 14 24.80 18.75 -16.57
C ARG A 14 23.39 19.20 -16.32
N ASP A 15 23.17 19.65 -15.12
CA ASP A 15 22.03 20.41 -14.67
C ASP A 15 22.50 21.87 -14.54
N LYS A 16 22.03 22.74 -15.43
CA LYS A 16 22.59 24.10 -15.56
C LYS A 16 21.93 25.09 -14.60
N ASP A 17 20.65 24.96 -14.40
CA ASP A 17 19.84 25.84 -13.53
C ASP A 17 19.66 25.27 -12.13
N GLY A 18 19.96 23.96 -11.92
CA GLY A 18 20.00 23.33 -10.60
C GLY A 18 18.64 22.83 -10.12
N ASP A 19 17.71 22.60 -11.04
CA ASP A 19 16.36 22.10 -10.73
C ASP A 19 16.28 20.58 -10.52
N GLY A 20 17.37 19.85 -10.86
CA GLY A 20 17.46 18.39 -10.73
C GLY A 20 17.22 17.65 -12.05
N PHE A 21 16.89 18.35 -13.13
CA PHE A 21 16.83 17.79 -14.48
C PHE A 21 18.11 18.12 -15.25
N THR A 22 18.63 17.16 -15.98
CA THR A 22 19.80 17.40 -16.84
C THR A 22 19.39 18.12 -18.11
N ASN A 23 20.32 18.86 -18.71
CA ASN A 23 20.08 19.53 -19.99
C ASN A 23 19.54 18.60 -21.08
N LEU A 24 19.89 17.30 -21.04
CA LEU A 24 19.39 16.32 -21.98
C LEU A 24 17.91 15.96 -21.69
N GLU A 25 17.57 15.74 -20.43
CA GLU A 25 16.18 15.45 -20.02
C GLU A 25 15.25 16.61 -20.41
N GLU A 26 15.70 17.82 -20.18
CA GLU A 26 14.96 19.02 -20.53
C GLU A 26 14.84 19.21 -22.05
N PHE A 27 15.92 18.96 -22.81
CA PHE A 27 15.85 18.96 -24.25
C PHE A 27 14.81 17.95 -24.78
N GLU A 28 14.76 16.75 -24.21
CA GLU A 28 13.79 15.73 -24.59
C GLU A 28 12.36 16.12 -24.16
N ALA A 29 12.21 16.74 -22.99
CA ALA A 29 10.94 17.26 -22.48
C ALA A 29 10.48 18.54 -23.18
N LYS A 30 11.39 19.23 -23.93
CA LYS A 30 11.18 20.55 -24.58
C LYS A 30 10.95 21.67 -23.57
N THR A 31 11.65 21.60 -22.45
CA THR A 31 11.74 22.64 -21.42
C THR A 31 13.00 23.48 -21.62
N ASP A 32 13.17 24.56 -20.83
CA ASP A 32 14.31 25.47 -20.95
C ASP A 32 15.37 25.15 -19.91
N PRO A 33 16.58 24.64 -20.29
CA PRO A 33 17.64 24.27 -19.37
C PRO A 33 18.37 25.44 -18.70
N ASN A 34 17.77 26.62 -18.70
CA ASN A 34 18.27 27.81 -18.00
C ASN A 34 17.23 28.40 -17.04
N ASP A 35 16.08 27.76 -16.91
CA ASP A 35 14.95 28.25 -16.13
C ASP A 35 14.51 27.15 -15.17
N ASP A 36 14.85 27.29 -13.89
CA ASP A 36 14.56 26.35 -12.80
C ASP A 36 13.07 26.18 -12.48
N GLU A 37 12.20 26.96 -13.12
CA GLU A 37 10.75 26.80 -13.10
C GLU A 37 10.21 26.02 -14.33
N SER A 38 11.08 25.66 -15.29
CA SER A 38 10.73 25.02 -16.57
C SER A 38 11.31 23.63 -16.68
N TYR A 39 10.74 22.65 -16.02
CA TYR A 39 11.24 21.27 -15.89
C TYR A 39 10.31 20.24 -16.54
N GLY A 40 10.82 19.02 -16.70
CA GLY A 40 10.08 17.87 -17.22
C GLY A 40 9.08 17.29 -16.22
N ASP A 41 8.57 16.08 -16.49
CA ASP A 41 7.62 15.43 -15.60
C ASP A 41 8.31 15.01 -14.29
N VAL A 42 7.92 15.67 -13.20
CA VAL A 42 8.51 15.53 -11.86
C VAL A 42 8.48 14.09 -11.33
N ILE A 43 7.51 13.26 -11.79
CA ILE A 43 7.42 11.85 -11.37
C ILE A 43 8.66 11.04 -11.76
N THR A 44 9.40 11.43 -12.79
CA THR A 44 10.63 10.75 -13.23
C THR A 44 11.77 10.88 -12.22
N LYS A 45 11.68 11.85 -11.31
CA LYS A 45 12.63 12.10 -10.23
C LYS A 45 12.18 11.55 -8.88
N LEU A 46 11.00 10.94 -8.84
CA LEU A 46 10.48 10.31 -7.63
C LEU A 46 11.23 9.00 -7.35
N LYS A 47 11.69 8.82 -6.12
CA LYS A 47 12.42 7.65 -5.67
C LYS A 47 11.78 7.06 -4.42
N VAL A 48 11.95 5.74 -4.23
CA VAL A 48 11.54 5.04 -3.02
C VAL A 48 12.67 5.04 -2.01
N ALA A 49 12.44 5.62 -0.83
CA ALA A 49 13.40 5.61 0.27
C ALA A 49 13.25 4.35 1.15
N GLU A 50 12.02 3.89 1.38
CA GLU A 50 11.71 2.76 2.23
C GLU A 50 10.29 2.24 1.95
N VAL A 51 10.09 0.94 2.10
CA VAL A 51 8.75 0.33 2.13
C VAL A 51 8.55 -0.35 3.48
N LYS A 52 7.55 0.11 4.22
CA LYS A 52 7.13 -0.46 5.50
C LYS A 52 5.92 -1.35 5.28
N SER A 53 5.99 -2.60 5.73
CA SER A 53 4.91 -3.58 5.55
C SER A 53 4.40 -4.03 6.92
N THR A 54 3.20 -3.66 7.26
CA THR A 54 2.47 -4.22 8.39
C THR A 54 1.85 -5.55 7.96
N VAL A 55 2.17 -6.60 8.68
CA VAL A 55 1.69 -7.96 8.40
C VAL A 55 0.49 -8.26 9.29
N TRP A 56 -0.59 -8.76 8.72
CA TRP A 56 -1.77 -9.11 9.51
C TRP A 56 -2.48 -10.36 8.97
N ARG A 57 -3.25 -10.98 9.85
CA ARG A 57 -4.09 -12.13 9.53
C ARG A 57 -5.32 -12.14 10.42
N LEU A 58 -6.49 -12.18 9.81
CA LEU A 58 -7.77 -12.29 10.49
C LEU A 58 -8.24 -13.75 10.42
N GLU A 59 -8.63 -14.31 11.57
CA GLU A 59 -9.04 -15.69 11.72
C GLU A 59 -10.48 -15.76 12.23
N PHE A 60 -11.34 -16.55 11.58
CA PHE A 60 -12.67 -16.88 12.05
C PHE A 60 -12.56 -18.03 13.06
N ASN A 61 -12.65 -17.71 14.33
CA ASN A 61 -12.25 -18.58 15.43
C ASN A 61 -13.40 -19.39 16.04
N SER A 62 -14.58 -18.78 16.25
CA SER A 62 -15.67 -19.43 16.96
C SER A 62 -17.06 -19.00 16.49
N VAL A 63 -18.01 -19.91 16.63
CA VAL A 63 -19.44 -19.68 16.45
C VAL A 63 -20.12 -19.94 17.78
N LEU A 64 -20.76 -18.93 18.38
CA LEU A 64 -21.37 -18.97 19.71
C LEU A 64 -22.84 -18.56 19.65
N GLY A 65 -23.74 -19.54 19.57
CA GLY A 65 -25.15 -19.23 19.40
C GLY A 65 -25.43 -18.41 18.14
N LYS A 66 -25.79 -17.13 18.30
CA LYS A 66 -25.99 -16.20 17.17
C LYS A 66 -24.73 -15.35 16.88
N GLY A 67 -23.74 -15.35 17.75
CA GLY A 67 -22.56 -14.51 17.63
C GLY A 67 -21.34 -15.24 17.09
N PHE A 68 -20.38 -14.46 16.62
CA PHE A 68 -19.15 -14.93 15.97
C PHE A 68 -17.94 -14.28 16.64
N GLN A 69 -16.83 -15.02 16.68
CA GLN A 69 -15.57 -14.52 17.25
C GLN A 69 -14.43 -14.62 16.23
N PHE A 70 -13.55 -13.64 16.30
CA PHE A 70 -12.39 -13.52 15.42
C PHE A 70 -11.12 -13.25 16.25
N ASN A 71 -9.98 -13.61 15.67
CA ASN A 71 -8.66 -13.24 16.16
C ASN A 71 -7.94 -12.45 15.09
N LEU A 72 -7.24 -11.39 15.48
CA LEU A 72 -6.33 -10.64 14.61
C LEU A 72 -4.90 -10.83 15.09
N LEU A 73 -4.08 -11.47 14.26
CA LEU A 73 -2.64 -11.42 14.36
C LEU A 73 -2.14 -10.20 13.59
N PHE A 74 -1.28 -9.41 14.21
CA PHE A 74 -0.81 -8.14 13.67
C PHE A 74 0.66 -7.94 14.01
N LYS A 75 1.46 -7.47 13.05
CA LYS A 75 2.88 -7.19 13.25
C LYS A 75 3.29 -5.97 12.46
N GLU A 76 3.67 -4.92 13.16
CA GLU A 76 4.30 -3.75 12.55
C GLU A 76 5.74 -4.04 12.13
N PRO A 77 6.30 -3.27 11.18
CA PRO A 77 7.71 -3.36 10.80
C PRO A 77 8.63 -3.26 12.02
N GLY A 78 9.51 -4.25 12.19
CA GLY A 78 10.43 -4.29 13.34
C GLY A 78 9.79 -4.57 14.71
N GLY A 79 8.45 -4.59 14.80
CA GLY A 79 7.71 -4.79 16.04
C GLY A 79 7.47 -6.25 16.39
N PRO A 80 6.98 -6.52 17.62
CA PRO A 80 6.54 -7.85 18.05
C PRO A 80 5.22 -8.22 17.38
N VAL A 81 4.93 -9.53 17.32
CA VAL A 81 3.60 -10.01 16.94
C VAL A 81 2.61 -9.67 18.04
N GLN A 82 1.55 -8.98 17.70
CA GLN A 82 0.41 -8.70 18.55
C GLN A 82 -0.74 -9.65 18.19
N ASN A 83 -1.53 -10.03 19.18
CA ASN A 83 -2.66 -10.92 19.00
C ASN A 83 -3.87 -10.36 19.74
N ASN A 84 -4.83 -9.83 18.99
CA ASN A 84 -6.08 -9.35 19.51
C ASN A 84 -7.14 -10.46 19.36
N ARG A 85 -7.57 -11.03 20.49
CA ARG A 85 -8.58 -12.11 20.55
C ARG A 85 -9.86 -11.59 21.15
N MET A 86 -10.97 -11.86 20.48
CA MET A 86 -12.29 -11.56 21.01
C MET A 86 -12.63 -12.55 22.13
N ALA A 87 -13.10 -12.03 23.26
CA ALA A 87 -13.62 -12.86 24.36
C ALA A 87 -15.02 -13.40 24.03
N ALA A 88 -15.48 -14.39 24.76
CA ALA A 88 -16.78 -15.02 24.51
C ALA A 88 -17.97 -14.05 24.62
N ASN A 89 -17.88 -13.08 25.53
CA ASN A 89 -18.88 -12.02 25.72
C ASN A 89 -18.77 -10.87 24.71
N ASP A 90 -17.74 -10.87 23.85
CA ASP A 90 -17.55 -9.90 22.77
C ASP A 90 -17.91 -10.47 21.39
N ALA A 91 -18.62 -11.63 21.36
CA ALA A 91 -19.12 -12.18 20.11
C ALA A 91 -20.01 -11.17 19.40
N ILE A 92 -19.80 -11.02 18.08
CA ILE A 92 -20.49 -10.04 17.25
C ILE A 92 -21.51 -10.71 16.34
N GLU A 93 -22.49 -9.94 15.87
CA GLU A 93 -23.46 -10.33 14.85
C GLU A 93 -23.15 -9.63 13.51
N ALA A 94 -23.87 -10.00 12.45
CA ALA A 94 -23.75 -9.30 11.16
C ALA A 94 -24.15 -7.83 11.31
N GLY A 95 -23.33 -6.95 10.77
CA GLY A 95 -23.45 -5.50 10.89
C GLY A 95 -22.49 -4.87 11.91
N ASP A 96 -21.94 -5.65 12.84
CA ASP A 96 -21.06 -5.16 13.89
C ASP A 96 -19.62 -5.00 13.42
N PHE A 97 -18.88 -4.14 14.12
CA PHE A 97 -17.44 -3.98 13.98
C PHE A 97 -16.67 -4.92 14.92
N PHE A 98 -15.50 -5.36 14.46
CA PHE A 98 -14.59 -6.19 15.25
C PHE A 98 -13.79 -5.31 16.21
N PHE A 99 -13.38 -5.93 17.33
CA PHE A 99 -12.43 -5.38 18.29
C PHE A 99 -12.79 -3.99 18.82
N LYS A 100 -13.33 -3.93 19.99
CA LYS A 100 -13.66 -2.67 20.69
C LYS A 100 -12.43 -1.87 21.11
N GLU A 101 -11.27 -2.55 21.23
CA GLU A 101 -10.00 -1.98 21.66
C GLU A 101 -8.80 -2.72 21.05
N GLY A 102 -7.60 -2.18 21.24
CA GLY A 102 -6.36 -2.77 20.77
C GLY A 102 -6.14 -2.64 19.25
N VAL A 103 -5.22 -3.44 18.72
CA VAL A 103 -4.91 -3.45 17.28
C VAL A 103 -6.13 -3.89 16.48
N GLY A 104 -6.42 -3.19 15.40
CA GLY A 104 -7.58 -3.48 14.55
C GLY A 104 -8.92 -3.00 15.11
N LYS A 105 -8.91 -2.14 16.16
CA LYS A 105 -10.14 -1.53 16.68
C LYS A 105 -10.98 -0.96 15.54
N GLU A 106 -12.22 -1.42 15.43
CA GLU A 106 -13.23 -0.99 14.46
C GLU A 106 -12.78 -1.03 12.97
N ARG A 107 -11.65 -1.71 12.70
CA ARG A 107 -11.12 -1.82 11.32
C ARG A 107 -11.98 -2.72 10.44
N PHE A 108 -12.54 -3.79 10.98
CA PHE A 108 -13.28 -4.78 10.22
C PHE A 108 -14.75 -4.77 10.60
N LYS A 109 -15.63 -4.85 9.60
CA LYS A 109 -17.06 -4.97 9.76
C LYS A 109 -17.53 -6.33 9.25
N LEU A 110 -18.27 -7.07 10.07
CA LEU A 110 -18.90 -8.32 9.66
C LEU A 110 -20.12 -8.02 8.79
N LEU A 111 -20.09 -8.36 7.51
CA LEU A 111 -21.25 -8.17 6.63
C LEU A 111 -22.27 -9.29 6.77
N LYS A 112 -21.79 -10.53 6.75
CA LYS A 112 -22.64 -11.73 6.93
C LYS A 112 -21.78 -12.96 7.24
N VAL A 113 -22.45 -14.00 7.72
CA VAL A 113 -21.88 -15.38 7.77
C VAL A 113 -22.84 -16.28 7.01
N GLU A 114 -22.31 -17.09 6.11
CA GLU A 114 -23.09 -18.02 5.30
C GLU A 114 -22.46 -19.42 5.30
N PRO A 115 -23.27 -20.49 5.40
CA PRO A 115 -22.77 -21.84 5.26
C PRO A 115 -22.49 -22.14 3.78
N ARG A 116 -21.36 -22.80 3.51
CA ARG A 116 -21.03 -23.30 2.16
C ARG A 116 -20.67 -24.78 2.22
N PRO A 117 -21.19 -25.61 1.30
CA PRO A 117 -20.88 -27.02 1.27
C PRO A 117 -19.40 -27.23 0.91
N MET A 118 -18.68 -27.97 1.75
CA MET A 118 -17.28 -28.30 1.55
C MET A 118 -17.03 -29.80 1.69
N GLN A 119 -16.19 -30.34 0.83
CA GLN A 119 -15.70 -31.72 0.97
C GLN A 119 -14.67 -31.78 2.09
N THR A 120 -14.91 -32.65 3.07
CA THR A 120 -14.01 -32.91 4.20
C THR A 120 -13.58 -34.37 4.20
N ALA A 121 -12.63 -34.75 5.06
CA ALA A 121 -12.20 -36.13 5.19
C ALA A 121 -13.33 -37.10 5.61
N THR A 122 -14.39 -36.57 6.23
CA THR A 122 -15.54 -37.37 6.73
C THR A 122 -16.79 -37.22 5.84
N GLY A 123 -16.67 -36.61 4.65
CA GLY A 123 -17.76 -36.35 3.72
C GLY A 123 -18.06 -34.87 3.53
N GLN A 124 -19.14 -34.56 2.81
CA GLN A 124 -19.60 -33.19 2.57
C GLN A 124 -20.26 -32.65 3.84
N ARG A 125 -19.89 -31.42 4.22
CA ARG A 125 -20.55 -30.70 5.31
C ARG A 125 -20.58 -29.19 5.01
N ASP A 126 -21.52 -28.48 5.60
CA ASP A 126 -21.58 -27.05 5.57
C ASP A 126 -20.55 -26.44 6.53
N VAL A 127 -19.70 -25.55 5.98
CA VAL A 127 -18.69 -24.81 6.73
C VAL A 127 -19.07 -23.35 6.71
N PRO A 128 -19.11 -22.65 7.86
CA PRO A 128 -19.38 -21.21 7.90
C PRO A 128 -18.27 -20.40 7.24
N PHE A 129 -18.67 -19.42 6.41
CA PHE A 129 -17.79 -18.40 5.85
C PHE A 129 -18.27 -17.02 6.30
N ALA A 130 -17.37 -16.26 6.89
CA ALA A 130 -17.62 -14.88 7.24
C ALA A 130 -17.16 -13.97 6.10
N ILE A 131 -18.02 -13.03 5.72
CA ILE A 131 -17.75 -11.99 4.74
C ILE A 131 -17.51 -10.70 5.51
N VAL A 132 -16.32 -10.14 5.39
CA VAL A 132 -15.80 -9.06 6.22
C VAL A 132 -15.31 -7.92 5.34
N GLU A 133 -15.71 -6.69 5.64
CA GLU A 133 -15.27 -5.48 4.95
C GLU A 133 -14.19 -4.75 5.75
N ASP A 134 -13.13 -4.30 5.08
CA ASP A 134 -12.11 -3.42 5.68
C ASP A 134 -12.61 -1.98 5.71
N GLN A 135 -12.45 -1.31 6.84
CA GLN A 135 -12.91 0.07 7.05
C GLN A 135 -11.78 1.10 7.00
N LEU A 136 -10.52 0.66 6.77
CA LEU A 136 -9.45 1.60 6.49
C LEU A 136 -9.78 2.41 5.24
N GLU A 137 -9.57 3.70 5.28
CA GLU A 137 -9.97 4.61 4.20
C GLU A 137 -9.36 4.21 2.85
N ASN A 138 -8.08 3.82 2.86
CA ASN A 138 -7.37 3.34 1.67
C ASN A 138 -7.74 1.92 1.22
N LYS A 139 -8.57 1.20 1.98
CA LYS A 139 -9.07 -0.16 1.69
C LYS A 139 -10.59 -0.27 1.74
N LYS A 140 -11.26 0.85 1.88
CA LYS A 140 -12.72 0.89 1.98
C LYS A 140 -13.38 0.23 0.76
N GLY A 141 -14.21 -0.79 1.05
CA GLY A 141 -14.84 -1.63 0.03
C GLY A 141 -14.09 -2.93 -0.27
N ASP A 142 -12.87 -3.12 0.26
CA ASP A 142 -12.21 -4.42 0.21
C ASP A 142 -12.96 -5.42 1.07
N VAL A 143 -13.27 -6.58 0.49
CA VAL A 143 -14.02 -7.63 1.16
C VAL A 143 -13.17 -8.89 1.28
N TYR A 144 -13.14 -9.45 2.48
CA TYR A 144 -12.42 -10.69 2.78
C TYR A 144 -13.37 -11.81 3.12
N GLU A 145 -13.09 -12.98 2.58
CA GLU A 145 -13.78 -14.22 2.94
C GLU A 145 -12.94 -15.03 3.92
N LEU A 146 -13.52 -15.36 5.07
CA LEU A 146 -12.85 -16.08 6.15
C LEU A 146 -13.58 -17.39 6.39
N GLN A 147 -12.93 -18.51 6.11
CA GLN A 147 -13.46 -19.84 6.41
C GLN A 147 -13.31 -20.15 7.90
N PHE A 148 -14.36 -20.64 8.52
CA PHE A 148 -14.30 -21.14 9.89
C PHE A 148 -13.39 -22.35 10.04
N GLY A 149 -12.55 -22.36 11.08
CA GLY A 149 -11.76 -23.53 11.46
C GLY A 149 -10.67 -23.92 10.48
N MET A 150 -10.06 -22.95 9.78
CA MET A 150 -8.91 -23.20 8.92
C MET A 150 -7.74 -23.79 9.69
N LYS A 151 -7.04 -24.76 9.08
CA LYS A 151 -5.81 -25.31 9.63
C LYS A 151 -4.66 -24.29 9.51
N GLN A 152 -3.63 -24.44 10.37
CA GLN A 152 -2.46 -23.54 10.41
C GLN A 152 -1.85 -23.25 9.02
N ALA A 153 -1.68 -24.29 8.18
CA ALA A 153 -1.11 -24.11 6.83
C ALA A 153 -2.00 -23.27 5.89
N GLN A 154 -3.31 -23.29 6.07
CA GLN A 154 -4.25 -22.45 5.30
C GLN A 154 -4.28 -21.03 5.85
N LEU A 155 -4.23 -20.89 7.18
CA LEU A 155 -4.13 -19.60 7.85
C LEU A 155 -2.87 -18.83 7.43
N LEU A 156 -1.73 -19.50 7.30
CA LEU A 156 -0.49 -18.85 6.82
C LEU A 156 -0.65 -18.29 5.41
N LYS A 157 -1.40 -18.96 4.54
CA LYS A 157 -1.69 -18.48 3.17
C LYS A 157 -2.67 -17.31 3.14
N SER A 158 -3.42 -17.05 4.21
CA SER A 158 -4.33 -15.91 4.32
C SER A 158 -3.66 -14.66 4.92
N THR A 159 -2.34 -14.68 5.11
CA THR A 159 -1.56 -13.53 5.55
C THR A 159 -1.68 -12.38 4.54
N ARG A 160 -1.88 -11.19 5.05
CA ARG A 160 -2.07 -9.95 4.27
C ARG A 160 -1.09 -8.89 4.74
N TYR A 161 -0.93 -7.89 3.89
CA TYR A 161 0.01 -6.80 4.12
C TYR A 161 -0.68 -5.46 3.93
N ASP A 162 -0.32 -4.49 4.76
CA ASP A 162 -0.61 -3.08 4.55
C ASP A 162 0.73 -2.39 4.31
N HIS A 163 0.88 -1.80 3.14
CA HIS A 163 2.12 -1.16 2.75
C HIS A 163 2.04 0.35 2.92
N THR A 164 3.12 0.93 3.45
CA THR A 164 3.38 2.35 3.43
C THR A 164 4.73 2.57 2.76
N VAL A 165 4.76 3.41 1.74
CA VAL A 165 5.96 3.74 0.99
C VAL A 165 6.41 5.14 1.38
N SER A 166 7.66 5.25 1.81
CA SER A 166 8.34 6.54 1.99
C SER A 166 9.00 6.91 0.67
N PHE A 167 8.52 7.96 0.04
CA PHE A 167 9.12 8.54 -1.15
C PHE A 167 10.01 9.73 -0.81
N TYR A 168 10.88 10.08 -1.74
CA TYR A 168 11.55 11.37 -1.78
C TYR A 168 11.69 11.84 -3.23
N LEU A 169 11.71 13.14 -3.41
CA LEU A 169 11.92 13.79 -4.69
C LEU A 169 13.30 14.44 -4.69
N ASP A 170 14.11 14.13 -5.69
CA ASP A 170 15.48 14.63 -5.80
C ASP A 170 15.59 15.69 -6.91
N ALA A 171 14.66 16.63 -6.92
CA ALA A 171 14.54 17.71 -7.88
C ALA A 171 13.74 18.89 -7.33
N ILE A 172 13.69 20.00 -8.05
CA ILE A 172 12.86 21.20 -7.84
C ILE A 172 12.93 21.76 -6.39
N GLY A 173 14.12 21.72 -5.80
CA GLY A 173 14.35 22.22 -4.43
C GLY A 173 13.76 21.36 -3.31
N GLU A 174 13.15 20.21 -3.62
CA GLU A 174 12.56 19.30 -2.62
C GLU A 174 13.49 18.17 -2.17
N SER A 175 14.77 18.20 -2.59
CA SER A 175 15.77 17.19 -2.25
C SER A 175 15.88 16.93 -0.75
N GLY A 176 15.78 15.65 -0.37
CA GLY A 176 15.86 15.20 1.02
C GLY A 176 14.54 15.22 1.80
N ASN A 177 13.49 15.81 1.27
CA ASN A 177 12.15 15.75 1.87
C ASN A 177 11.52 14.39 1.62
N LYS A 178 11.25 13.64 2.71
CA LYS A 178 10.55 12.35 2.64
C LYS A 178 9.09 12.51 3.01
N PHE A 179 8.23 11.77 2.33
CA PHE A 179 6.80 11.72 2.64
C PHE A 179 6.28 10.29 2.52
N ASP A 180 5.33 9.95 3.37
CA ASP A 180 4.77 8.60 3.44
C ASP A 180 3.43 8.55 2.70
N VAL A 181 3.26 7.51 1.88
CA VAL A 181 2.01 7.22 1.17
C VAL A 181 1.61 5.78 1.46
N VAL A 182 0.40 5.57 1.94
CA VAL A 182 -0.17 4.22 2.08
C VAL A 182 -0.62 3.68 0.71
N GLU A 183 -0.59 2.39 0.53
CA GLU A 183 -1.13 1.75 -0.68
C GLU A 183 -2.58 2.21 -0.92
N ASN A 184 -2.93 2.52 -2.16
CA ASN A 184 -4.14 3.21 -2.61
C ASN A 184 -4.27 4.69 -2.19
N GLY A 185 -3.31 5.25 -1.45
CA GLY A 185 -3.27 6.66 -1.10
C GLY A 185 -2.88 7.56 -2.28
N THR A 186 -3.31 8.82 -2.23
CA THR A 186 -3.01 9.84 -3.24
C THR A 186 -2.07 10.90 -2.72
N PHE A 187 -1.26 11.47 -3.61
CA PHE A 187 -0.31 12.54 -3.29
C PHE A 187 -0.14 13.51 -4.46
N ALA A 188 0.43 14.68 -4.20
CA ALA A 188 0.75 15.69 -5.19
C ALA A 188 2.24 15.64 -5.55
N LEU A 189 2.57 16.01 -6.78
CA LEU A 189 3.91 16.39 -7.22
C LEU A 189 3.80 17.66 -8.07
N PRO A 190 4.54 18.73 -7.78
CA PRO A 190 5.39 18.91 -6.56
C PRO A 190 4.61 18.73 -5.25
N LEU A 191 5.29 18.47 -4.13
CA LEU A 191 4.63 18.24 -2.83
C LEU A 191 3.78 19.41 -2.35
N SER A 192 4.14 20.63 -2.77
CA SER A 192 3.38 21.87 -2.52
C SER A 192 2.12 22.01 -3.39
N GLY A 193 1.93 21.12 -4.37
CA GLY A 193 0.79 21.15 -5.29
C GLY A 193 -0.54 20.89 -4.58
N ALA A 194 -1.59 21.61 -4.99
CA ALA A 194 -2.93 21.40 -4.43
C ALA A 194 -3.61 20.13 -4.95
N ASP A 195 -3.28 19.71 -6.16
CA ASP A 195 -3.94 18.60 -6.84
C ASP A 195 -3.20 17.28 -6.60
N LYS A 196 -3.86 16.36 -5.90
CA LYS A 196 -3.35 15.01 -5.64
C LYS A 196 -3.58 14.11 -6.86
N ASN A 197 -2.80 14.33 -7.91
CA ASN A 197 -2.96 13.66 -9.22
C ASN A 197 -2.24 12.30 -9.30
N TYR A 198 -1.48 11.92 -8.29
CA TYR A 198 -0.75 10.67 -8.22
C TYR A 198 -1.36 9.74 -7.17
N LYS A 199 -1.36 8.44 -7.45
CA LYS A 199 -1.88 7.41 -6.55
C LYS A 199 -0.91 6.23 -6.49
N LEU A 200 -0.47 5.85 -5.30
CA LEU A 200 0.23 4.59 -5.09
C LEU A 200 -0.77 3.43 -5.25
N THR A 201 -0.68 2.66 -6.32
CA THR A 201 -1.66 1.61 -6.62
C THR A 201 -1.23 0.25 -6.12
N LYS A 202 0.08 -0.02 -6.03
CA LYS A 202 0.57 -1.34 -5.66
C LYS A 202 2.02 -1.31 -5.20
N VAL A 203 2.35 -2.23 -4.28
CA VAL A 203 3.72 -2.63 -3.96
C VAL A 203 3.95 -4.03 -4.50
N ASN A 204 4.91 -4.19 -5.40
CA ASN A 204 5.30 -5.47 -5.94
C ASN A 204 6.37 -6.11 -5.05
N LEU A 205 6.17 -7.39 -4.73
CA LEU A 205 7.07 -8.16 -3.89
C LEU A 205 7.77 -9.23 -4.73
N ASP A 206 9.03 -9.54 -4.40
CA ASP A 206 9.77 -10.65 -4.97
C ASP A 206 9.29 -12.01 -4.42
N SER A 207 9.93 -13.09 -4.82
CA SER A 207 9.63 -14.46 -4.37
C SER A 207 9.85 -14.69 -2.86
N GLU A 208 10.60 -13.80 -2.20
CA GLU A 208 10.86 -13.82 -0.76
C GLU A 208 9.96 -12.86 0.03
N ASN A 209 8.96 -12.25 -0.62
CA ASN A 209 8.09 -11.20 -0.11
C ASN A 209 8.82 -9.93 0.32
N LYS A 210 9.93 -9.60 -0.35
CA LYS A 210 10.61 -8.31 -0.19
C LYS A 210 10.11 -7.32 -1.25
N PRO A 211 9.97 -6.04 -0.92
CA PRO A 211 9.59 -5.02 -1.90
C PRO A 211 10.63 -4.91 -3.03
N GLU A 212 10.18 -5.01 -4.27
CA GLU A 212 10.99 -4.93 -5.49
C GLU A 212 10.72 -3.63 -6.25
N SER A 213 9.46 -3.25 -6.36
CA SER A 213 9.05 -2.02 -7.03
C SER A 213 7.69 -1.56 -6.53
N VAL A 214 7.34 -0.32 -6.85
CA VAL A 214 6.02 0.24 -6.59
C VAL A 214 5.38 0.74 -7.87
N GLU A 215 4.07 0.65 -7.98
CA GLU A 215 3.30 1.19 -9.09
C GLU A 215 2.58 2.46 -8.66
N VAL A 216 2.80 3.53 -9.39
CA VAL A 216 2.15 4.82 -9.18
C VAL A 216 1.34 5.16 -10.42
N GLN A 217 0.06 5.43 -10.26
CA GLN A 217 -0.80 5.97 -11.31
C GLN A 217 -0.67 7.49 -11.31
N GLY A 218 -0.17 8.05 -12.40
CA GLY A 218 -0.11 9.48 -12.65
C GLY A 218 -1.05 9.92 -13.77
N PRO A 219 -1.10 11.22 -14.10
CA PRO A 219 -1.92 11.77 -15.19
C PRO A 219 -1.59 11.18 -16.57
N ALA A 220 -0.32 10.87 -16.81
CA ALA A 220 0.16 10.29 -18.08
C ALA A 220 0.01 8.76 -18.14
N GLY A 221 -0.38 8.10 -17.06
CA GLY A 221 -0.51 6.65 -16.97
C GLY A 221 0.22 6.04 -15.78
N PRO A 222 0.27 4.70 -15.71
CA PRO A 222 0.97 4.00 -14.64
C PRO A 222 2.50 4.04 -14.84
N ILE A 223 3.23 4.20 -13.76
CA ILE A 223 4.69 4.24 -13.71
C ILE A 223 5.16 3.24 -12.66
N THR A 224 6.22 2.49 -12.98
CA THR A 224 6.87 1.58 -12.03
C THR A 224 8.17 2.18 -11.54
N ILE A 225 8.32 2.30 -10.23
CA ILE A 225 9.51 2.85 -9.57
C ILE A 225 10.19 1.70 -8.81
N PRO A 226 11.47 1.40 -9.06
CA PRO A 226 12.18 0.34 -8.35
C PRO A 226 12.42 0.73 -6.88
N VAL A 227 12.54 -0.27 -6.01
CA VAL A 227 13.04 -0.12 -4.65
C VAL A 227 14.54 -0.42 -4.70
N GLU A 228 15.37 0.59 -4.41
CA GLU A 228 16.84 0.48 -4.41
C GLU A 228 17.39 -0.21 -3.15
#